data_a04b9c4685c7ada5f6993fb8644f7152
#
_entry.id   a04b9c4685c7ada5f6993fb8644f7152
#
_cell.length_a   1.000
_cell.length_b   1.000
_cell.length_c   1.000
_cell.angle_alpha   90.00
_cell.angle_beta   90.00
_cell.angle_gamma   90.00
#
_symmetry.space_group_name_H-M   'P 1'
#
loop_
_entity.id
_entity.type
_entity.pdbx_description
1 polymer ?
#
loop_
_entity_poly.entity_id
_entity_poly.type
_entity_poly.pdbx_seq_one_letter_code
_entity_poly.pdbx_strand_id
1 'polypeptide(L)'
;MSFEVRTRVAVFASGTGTNFEAMMTSSDRSFDVVMLICDKPKAHVIGKAAGFGVETVVLDPKTFPSKVEYEKEIISKLKRANVQWIVLAGYMRIIGETLLETYENKMINVHPSLLPSFPGKDAVGQALEAGVKVSGVTIHYVDEGVDTGPIIAQEPVTVFPHDTRDSLQERIQQVEHVLYTRVIDEITKQ
;
A
#
# COMPACT_ATOMS: atom_id res chain seq x y z
N MET A 1 -0.87 23.01 25.40
CA MET A 1 -1.30 22.18 24.26
C MET A 1 -0.18 21.19 23.99
N SER A 2 -0.38 19.92 24.31
CA SER A 2 0.56 18.88 23.91
C SER A 2 0.41 18.68 22.42
N PHE A 3 1.43 18.98 21.64
CA PHE A 3 1.49 18.58 20.24
C PHE A 3 1.56 17.04 20.24
N GLU A 4 0.46 16.39 19.91
CA GLU A 4 0.45 14.95 19.70
C GLU A 4 1.36 14.67 18.52
N VAL A 5 2.48 13.99 18.75
CA VAL A 5 3.44 13.63 17.71
C VAL A 5 2.80 12.55 16.87
N ARG A 6 2.37 12.89 15.66
CA ARG A 6 1.76 11.93 14.73
C ARG A 6 2.77 10.89 14.25
N THR A 7 2.32 9.67 14.11
CA THR A 7 3.13 8.58 13.56
C THR A 7 3.51 8.86 12.11
N ARG A 8 4.80 8.74 11.81
CA ARG A 8 5.37 9.03 10.49
C ARG A 8 5.35 7.79 9.59
N VAL A 9 4.67 7.90 8.47
CA VAL A 9 4.40 6.81 7.54
C VAL A 9 5.07 7.08 6.19
N ALA A 10 5.67 6.06 5.59
CA ALA A 10 6.06 6.07 4.18
C ALA A 10 5.09 5.23 3.35
N VAL A 11 4.66 5.78 2.22
CA VAL A 11 3.85 5.05 1.24
C VAL A 11 4.73 4.54 0.12
N PHE A 12 4.59 3.26 -0.25
CA PHE A 12 5.26 2.65 -1.38
C PHE A 12 4.24 2.43 -2.50
N ALA A 13 4.52 2.94 -3.69
CA ALA A 13 3.61 2.81 -4.83
C ALA A 13 4.36 2.74 -6.15
N SER A 14 3.78 2.03 -7.13
CA SER A 14 4.35 1.85 -8.49
C SER A 14 3.46 2.40 -9.61
N GLY A 15 2.29 2.97 -9.30
CA GLY A 15 1.25 3.25 -10.29
C GLY A 15 0.53 4.58 -10.14
N THR A 16 -0.79 4.53 -10.19
CA THR A 16 -1.69 5.71 -10.22
C THR A 16 -1.74 6.47 -8.90
N GLY A 17 -1.55 5.79 -7.77
CA GLY A 17 -1.54 6.41 -6.44
C GLY A 17 -2.93 6.82 -5.93
N THR A 18 -3.98 6.07 -6.27
CA THR A 18 -5.33 6.38 -5.79
C THR A 18 -5.46 6.21 -4.27
N ASN A 19 -4.88 5.15 -3.70
CA ASN A 19 -4.81 4.97 -2.25
C ASN A 19 -3.97 6.05 -1.57
N PHE A 20 -2.83 6.44 -2.16
CA PHE A 20 -2.02 7.56 -1.65
C PHE A 20 -2.85 8.85 -1.58
N GLU A 21 -3.56 9.20 -2.65
CA GLU A 21 -4.42 10.39 -2.70
C GLU A 21 -5.54 10.33 -1.67
N ALA A 22 -6.18 9.18 -1.49
CA ALA A 22 -7.21 8.98 -0.47
C ALA A 22 -6.68 9.23 0.94
N MET A 23 -5.48 8.73 1.26
CA MET A 23 -4.81 9.01 2.54
C MET A 23 -4.54 10.51 2.72
N MET A 24 -4.05 11.18 1.66
CA MET A 24 -3.69 12.60 1.72
C MET A 24 -4.89 13.52 1.86
N THR A 25 -6.04 13.16 1.28
CA THR A 25 -7.28 13.95 1.33
C THR A 25 -8.14 13.68 2.56
N SER A 26 -7.83 12.65 3.34
CA SER A 26 -8.54 12.36 4.60
C SER A 26 -8.25 13.44 5.65
N SER A 27 -9.32 14.09 6.13
CA SER A 27 -9.23 15.19 7.12
C SER A 27 -8.88 14.70 8.53
N ASP A 28 -9.25 13.47 8.87
CA ASP A 28 -9.27 12.96 10.24
C ASP A 28 -8.11 12.00 10.56
N ARG A 29 -7.14 11.89 9.65
CA ARG A 29 -5.98 11.01 9.88
C ARG A 29 -5.12 11.48 11.07
N SER A 30 -4.69 10.53 11.88
CA SER A 30 -3.78 10.76 13.02
C SER A 30 -2.31 10.47 12.68
N PHE A 31 -2.00 10.13 11.45
CA PHE A 31 -0.65 9.84 10.95
C PHE A 31 -0.21 10.88 9.90
N ASP A 32 1.09 11.02 9.72
CA ASP A 32 1.68 11.87 8.70
C ASP A 32 2.36 11.03 7.62
N VAL A 33 1.90 11.17 6.37
CA VAL A 33 2.62 10.62 5.21
C VAL A 33 3.79 11.55 4.90
N VAL A 34 4.99 11.11 5.24
CA VAL A 34 6.20 11.94 5.15
C VAL A 34 7.07 11.63 3.94
N MET A 35 6.84 10.48 3.31
CA MET A 35 7.65 10.04 2.17
C MET A 35 6.85 9.12 1.23
N LEU A 36 7.05 9.30 -0.06
CA LEU A 36 6.68 8.34 -1.10
C LEU A 36 7.93 7.63 -1.60
N ILE A 37 7.93 6.32 -1.60
CA ILE A 37 8.91 5.47 -2.30
C ILE A 37 8.27 4.95 -3.59
N CYS A 38 8.91 5.20 -4.73
CA CYS A 38 8.43 4.75 -6.03
C CYS A 38 9.56 4.09 -6.83
N ASP A 39 9.25 2.93 -7.43
CA ASP A 39 10.21 2.16 -8.25
C ASP A 39 10.11 2.46 -9.75
N LYS A 40 9.19 3.36 -10.15
CA LYS A 40 8.93 3.70 -11.55
C LYS A 40 8.96 5.20 -11.78
N PRO A 41 9.97 5.73 -12.51
CA PRO A 41 10.14 7.18 -12.71
C PRO A 41 8.98 7.90 -13.40
N LYS A 42 8.10 7.15 -14.09
CA LYS A 42 6.95 7.71 -14.82
C LYS A 42 5.60 7.43 -14.14
N ALA A 43 5.60 6.98 -12.90
CA ALA A 43 4.36 6.68 -12.17
C ALA A 43 3.58 7.97 -11.85
N HIS A 44 2.28 7.95 -12.07
CA HIS A 44 1.41 9.12 -11.81
C HIS A 44 1.39 9.56 -10.35
N VAL A 45 1.62 8.62 -9.41
CA VAL A 45 1.69 8.92 -7.98
C VAL A 45 2.74 9.97 -7.63
N ILE A 46 3.83 10.09 -8.42
CA ILE A 46 4.89 11.09 -8.21
C ILE A 46 4.33 12.51 -8.32
N GLY A 47 3.52 12.76 -9.34
CA GLY A 47 2.87 14.07 -9.53
C GLY A 47 1.88 14.39 -8.41
N LYS A 48 1.15 13.39 -7.91
CA LYS A 48 0.25 13.54 -6.76
C LYS A 48 1.04 13.89 -5.49
N ALA A 49 2.12 13.16 -5.20
CA ALA A 49 2.96 13.45 -4.04
C ALA A 49 3.54 14.87 -4.06
N ALA A 50 4.00 15.32 -5.23
CA ALA A 50 4.46 16.69 -5.40
C ALA A 50 3.36 17.73 -5.12
N GLY A 51 2.13 17.47 -5.56
CA GLY A 51 0.97 18.32 -5.29
C GLY A 51 0.61 18.45 -3.80
N PHE A 52 0.90 17.42 -3.01
CA PHE A 52 0.72 17.43 -1.56
C PHE A 52 1.97 17.84 -0.76
N GLY A 53 3.08 18.17 -1.43
CA GLY A 53 4.34 18.52 -0.77
C GLY A 53 5.03 17.35 -0.05
N VAL A 54 4.74 16.11 -0.44
CA VAL A 54 5.35 14.91 0.15
C VAL A 54 6.68 14.62 -0.52
N GLU A 55 7.74 14.42 0.27
CA GLU A 55 9.05 14.02 -0.23
C GLU A 55 8.93 12.71 -1.03
N THR A 56 9.46 12.72 -2.25
CA THR A 56 9.39 11.56 -3.15
C THR A 56 10.79 11.05 -3.44
N VAL A 57 11.01 9.77 -3.18
CA VAL A 57 12.23 9.04 -3.50
C VAL A 57 11.93 8.05 -4.62
N VAL A 58 12.50 8.31 -5.80
CA VAL A 58 12.35 7.44 -6.97
C VAL A 58 13.62 6.64 -7.15
N LEU A 59 13.52 5.31 -7.01
CA LEU A 59 14.65 4.39 -7.13
C LEU A 59 14.32 3.29 -8.13
N ASP A 60 15.03 3.27 -9.27
CA ASP A 60 14.92 2.16 -10.22
C ASP A 60 15.77 0.99 -9.71
N PRO A 61 15.16 -0.16 -9.36
CA PRO A 61 15.89 -1.32 -8.87
C PRO A 61 16.98 -1.84 -9.84
N LYS A 62 16.82 -1.57 -11.13
CA LYS A 62 17.80 -1.98 -12.16
C LYS A 62 19.13 -1.24 -12.07
N THR A 63 19.16 -0.13 -11.37
CA THR A 63 20.38 0.68 -11.18
C THR A 63 21.23 0.21 -10.00
N PHE A 64 20.74 -0.77 -9.24
CA PHE A 64 21.44 -1.31 -8.08
C PHE A 64 22.07 -2.68 -8.38
N PRO A 65 23.24 -2.98 -7.75
CA PRO A 65 23.92 -4.25 -7.96
C PRO A 65 23.13 -5.47 -7.48
N SER A 66 22.26 -5.28 -6.47
CA SER A 66 21.44 -6.33 -5.87
C SER A 66 20.18 -5.77 -5.21
N LYS A 67 19.22 -6.65 -4.92
CA LYS A 67 18.02 -6.31 -4.14
C LYS A 67 18.41 -5.81 -2.74
N VAL A 68 19.41 -6.40 -2.13
CA VAL A 68 19.91 -6.00 -0.80
C VAL A 68 20.39 -4.54 -0.82
N GLU A 69 21.20 -4.16 -1.81
CA GLU A 69 21.69 -2.77 -1.90
C GLU A 69 20.56 -1.78 -2.20
N TYR A 70 19.60 -2.17 -3.02
CA TYR A 70 18.39 -1.39 -3.26
C TYR A 70 17.59 -1.15 -1.98
N GLU A 71 17.36 -2.20 -1.19
CA GLU A 71 16.62 -2.09 0.07
C GLU A 71 17.38 -1.32 1.15
N LYS A 72 18.70 -1.45 1.22
CA LYS A 72 19.54 -0.64 2.11
C LYS A 72 19.42 0.86 1.82
N GLU A 73 19.39 1.24 0.53
CA GLU A 73 19.20 2.65 0.16
C GLU A 73 17.82 3.15 0.59
N ILE A 74 16.77 2.35 0.38
CA ILE A 74 15.42 2.68 0.88
C ILE A 74 15.46 2.87 2.40
N ILE A 75 16.02 1.92 3.15
CA ILE A 75 16.12 1.97 4.61
C ILE A 75 16.85 3.25 5.06
N SER A 76 17.92 3.62 4.38
CA SER A 76 18.67 4.85 4.68
C SER A 76 17.77 6.08 4.59
N LYS A 77 16.94 6.19 3.53
CA LYS A 77 15.98 7.30 3.37
C LYS A 77 14.90 7.29 4.46
N LEU A 78 14.31 6.12 4.71
CA LEU A 78 13.26 5.96 5.73
C LEU A 78 13.75 6.35 7.12
N LYS A 79 14.95 5.92 7.51
CA LYS A 79 15.55 6.25 8.80
C LYS A 79 15.83 7.75 8.94
N ARG A 80 16.33 8.40 7.89
CA ARG A 80 16.55 9.87 7.89
C ARG A 80 15.26 10.66 8.07
N ALA A 81 14.15 10.14 7.54
CA ALA A 81 12.83 10.74 7.69
C ALA A 81 12.10 10.27 8.96
N ASN A 82 12.75 9.50 9.85
CA ASN A 82 12.13 8.92 11.04
C ASN A 82 10.81 8.20 10.74
N VAL A 83 10.74 7.44 9.66
CA VAL A 83 9.58 6.64 9.29
C VAL A 83 9.41 5.49 10.27
N GLN A 84 8.19 5.32 10.77
CA GLN A 84 7.83 4.30 11.76
C GLN A 84 7.03 3.15 11.13
N TRP A 85 6.26 3.42 10.08
CA TRP A 85 5.44 2.43 9.36
C TRP A 85 5.60 2.55 7.86
N ILE A 86 5.56 1.42 7.19
CA ILE A 86 5.53 1.31 5.73
C ILE A 86 4.15 0.84 5.28
N VAL A 87 3.57 1.55 4.33
CA VAL A 87 2.25 1.28 3.75
C VAL A 87 2.43 0.99 2.27
N LEU A 88 2.22 -0.27 1.86
CA LEU A 88 2.27 -0.66 0.46
C LEU A 88 0.93 -0.37 -0.21
N ALA A 89 0.92 0.51 -1.19
CA ALA A 89 -0.28 0.97 -1.90
C ALA A 89 -0.11 0.77 -3.42
N GLY A 90 -0.20 -0.47 -3.87
CA GLY A 90 0.07 -0.83 -5.26
C GLY A 90 1.56 -0.80 -5.61
N TYR A 91 2.41 -1.22 -4.68
CA TYR A 91 3.83 -1.42 -4.92
C TYR A 91 4.06 -2.79 -5.58
N MET A 92 4.61 -2.78 -6.80
CA MET A 92 4.68 -3.97 -7.65
C MET A 92 5.94 -4.83 -7.42
N ARG A 93 6.58 -4.69 -6.26
CA ARG A 93 7.78 -5.42 -5.90
C ARG A 93 7.56 -6.27 -4.66
N ILE A 94 8.12 -7.47 -4.67
CA ILE A 94 8.19 -8.31 -3.47
C ILE A 94 9.22 -7.69 -2.54
N ILE A 95 8.83 -7.44 -1.31
CA ILE A 95 9.71 -6.97 -0.25
C ILE A 95 10.71 -8.08 0.09
N GLY A 96 11.95 -7.71 0.34
CA GLY A 96 12.98 -8.67 0.70
C GLY A 96 13.29 -8.68 2.19
N GLU A 97 14.07 -9.66 2.58
CA GLU A 97 14.44 -9.93 3.96
C GLU A 97 15.04 -8.70 4.66
N THR A 98 15.93 -7.97 3.97
CA THR A 98 16.59 -6.78 4.51
C THR A 98 15.62 -5.71 5.00
N LEU A 99 14.56 -5.47 4.24
CA LEU A 99 13.53 -4.49 4.59
C LEU A 99 12.55 -5.06 5.62
N LEU A 100 12.17 -6.35 5.48
CA LEU A 100 11.31 -7.07 6.42
C LEU A 100 11.88 -7.10 7.83
N GLU A 101 13.15 -7.45 8.01
CA GLU A 101 13.83 -7.46 9.30
C GLU A 101 13.91 -6.06 9.92
N THR A 102 14.18 -5.03 9.11
CA THR A 102 14.32 -3.65 9.61
C THR A 102 12.99 -3.06 10.08
N TYR A 103 11.89 -3.44 9.43
CA TYR A 103 10.53 -2.96 9.72
C TYR A 103 9.59 -4.10 10.10
N GLU A 104 10.10 -5.04 10.91
CA GLU A 104 9.34 -6.19 11.38
C GLU A 104 8.01 -5.75 12.03
N ASN A 105 6.90 -6.35 11.59
CA ASN A 105 5.54 -6.01 12.04
C ASN A 105 5.16 -4.51 11.88
N LYS A 106 5.87 -3.76 11.04
CA LYS A 106 5.63 -2.35 10.73
C LYS A 106 5.37 -2.09 9.25
N MET A 107 5.01 -3.13 8.51
CA MET A 107 4.61 -3.05 7.10
C MET A 107 3.25 -3.67 6.88
N ILE A 108 2.40 -2.96 6.16
CA ILE A 108 1.08 -3.43 5.75
C ILE A 108 0.86 -3.25 4.25
N ASN A 109 -0.02 -4.09 3.69
CA ASN A 109 -0.40 -4.05 2.28
C ASN A 109 -1.92 -4.07 2.14
N VAL A 110 -2.42 -3.49 1.07
CA VAL A 110 -3.81 -3.62 0.61
C VAL A 110 -3.87 -4.51 -0.61
N HIS A 111 -4.74 -5.52 -0.59
CA HIS A 111 -4.94 -6.46 -1.68
C HIS A 111 -6.42 -6.48 -2.13
N PRO A 112 -6.71 -6.41 -3.46
CA PRO A 112 -8.06 -6.28 -3.99
C PRO A 112 -8.80 -7.61 -4.12
N SER A 113 -8.80 -8.42 -3.05
CA SER A 113 -9.63 -9.62 -2.90
C SER A 113 -9.86 -9.95 -1.43
N LEU A 114 -10.73 -10.92 -1.15
CA LEU A 114 -10.86 -11.53 0.17
C LEU A 114 -9.84 -12.67 0.31
N LEU A 115 -8.63 -12.36 0.73
CA LEU A 115 -7.61 -13.39 0.97
C LEU A 115 -8.12 -14.47 1.95
N PRO A 116 -7.76 -15.74 1.73
CA PRO A 116 -6.75 -16.29 0.83
C PRO A 116 -7.20 -16.47 -0.64
N SER A 117 -8.39 -16.02 -1.03
CA SER A 117 -8.84 -16.11 -2.42
C SER A 117 -8.12 -15.09 -3.30
N PHE A 118 -7.73 -15.52 -4.49
CA PHE A 118 -7.13 -14.67 -5.54
C PHE A 118 -5.89 -13.87 -5.11
N PRO A 119 -4.86 -14.53 -4.58
CA PRO A 119 -3.60 -13.86 -4.25
C PRO A 119 -2.82 -13.45 -5.49
N GLY A 120 -1.83 -12.57 -5.33
CA GLY A 120 -0.92 -12.18 -6.38
C GLY A 120 -1.52 -11.19 -7.38
N LYS A 121 -1.09 -11.29 -8.62
CA LYS A 121 -1.45 -10.32 -9.67
C LYS A 121 -2.87 -10.53 -10.17
N ASP A 122 -3.51 -9.41 -10.54
CA ASP A 122 -4.82 -9.40 -11.20
C ASP A 122 -5.96 -10.10 -10.44
N ALA A 123 -6.02 -9.91 -9.14
CA ALA A 123 -7.07 -10.50 -8.30
C ALA A 123 -8.50 -10.19 -8.79
N VAL A 124 -8.71 -9.01 -9.35
CA VAL A 124 -10.01 -8.61 -9.93
C VAL A 124 -10.35 -9.46 -11.15
N GLY A 125 -9.41 -9.65 -12.06
CA GLY A 125 -9.58 -10.55 -13.22
C GLY A 125 -9.83 -11.99 -12.80
N GLN A 126 -9.06 -12.50 -11.84
CA GLN A 126 -9.24 -13.85 -11.29
C GLN A 126 -10.66 -14.03 -10.69
N ALA A 127 -11.15 -13.05 -9.94
CA ALA A 127 -12.51 -13.09 -9.35
C ALA A 127 -13.60 -13.14 -10.41
N LEU A 128 -13.48 -12.36 -11.50
CA LEU A 128 -14.41 -12.39 -12.62
C LEU A 128 -14.38 -13.72 -13.36
N GLU A 129 -13.20 -14.24 -13.68
CA GLU A 129 -13.04 -15.54 -14.36
C GLU A 129 -13.60 -16.70 -13.52
N ALA A 130 -13.40 -16.66 -12.21
CA ALA A 130 -13.96 -17.66 -11.28
C ALA A 130 -15.47 -17.55 -11.11
N GLY A 131 -16.11 -16.46 -11.57
CA GLY A 131 -17.55 -16.24 -11.50
C GLY A 131 -18.09 -16.10 -10.09
N VAL A 132 -17.27 -15.67 -9.12
CA VAL A 132 -17.68 -15.45 -7.73
C VAL A 132 -18.69 -14.33 -7.64
N LYS A 133 -19.54 -14.36 -6.61
CA LYS A 133 -20.56 -13.33 -6.38
C LYS A 133 -20.11 -12.28 -5.37
N VAL A 134 -19.01 -12.56 -4.67
CA VAL A 134 -18.39 -11.67 -3.69
C VAL A 134 -16.88 -11.72 -3.87
N SER A 135 -16.28 -10.55 -4.00
CA SER A 135 -14.85 -10.30 -3.85
C SER A 135 -14.65 -9.32 -2.68
N GLY A 136 -13.60 -8.55 -2.64
CA GLY A 136 -13.43 -7.56 -1.58
C GLY A 136 -12.03 -6.99 -1.51
N VAL A 137 -11.73 -6.50 -0.32
CA VAL A 137 -10.45 -5.90 0.03
C VAL A 137 -9.91 -6.58 1.27
N THR A 138 -8.62 -6.87 1.29
CA THR A 138 -7.89 -7.35 2.46
C THR A 138 -6.75 -6.40 2.79
N ILE A 139 -6.64 -6.03 4.06
CA ILE A 139 -5.46 -5.37 4.61
C ILE A 139 -4.74 -6.39 5.49
N HIS A 140 -3.45 -6.58 5.25
CA HIS A 140 -2.66 -7.58 5.94
C HIS A 140 -1.24 -7.07 6.23
N TYR A 141 -0.59 -7.67 7.21
CA TYR A 141 0.84 -7.49 7.42
C TYR A 141 1.63 -8.11 6.27
N VAL A 142 2.78 -7.52 5.97
CA VAL A 142 3.68 -8.05 4.94
C VAL A 142 4.65 -9.02 5.58
N ASP A 143 4.77 -10.20 4.98
CA ASP A 143 5.72 -11.25 5.32
C ASP A 143 6.58 -11.65 4.09
N GLU A 144 7.32 -12.75 4.19
CA GLU A 144 8.19 -13.24 3.11
C GLU A 144 7.41 -13.77 1.89
N GLY A 145 6.14 -14.10 2.06
CA GLY A 145 5.28 -14.64 0.99
C GLY A 145 4.62 -13.56 0.15
N VAL A 146 3.84 -14.00 -0.82
CA VAL A 146 2.98 -13.11 -1.62
C VAL A 146 1.58 -13.18 -1.06
N ASP A 147 1.14 -12.07 -0.45
CA ASP A 147 -0.19 -11.91 0.15
C ASP A 147 -0.53 -12.97 1.22
N THR A 148 0.47 -13.42 1.98
CA THR A 148 0.35 -14.51 2.97
C THR A 148 0.37 -14.05 4.42
N GLY A 149 0.73 -12.80 4.67
CA GLY A 149 0.84 -12.26 6.03
C GLY A 149 -0.49 -12.19 6.77
N PRO A 150 -0.45 -12.05 8.10
CA PRO A 150 -1.63 -12.00 8.95
C PRO A 150 -2.62 -10.92 8.52
N ILE A 151 -3.90 -11.29 8.41
CA ILE A 151 -4.98 -10.38 8.02
C ILE A 151 -5.30 -9.45 9.19
N ILE A 152 -5.42 -8.15 8.88
CA ILE A 152 -5.81 -7.11 9.84
C ILE A 152 -7.29 -6.80 9.69
N ALA A 153 -7.75 -6.58 8.46
CA ALA A 153 -9.14 -6.24 8.16
C ALA A 153 -9.55 -6.71 6.76
N GLN A 154 -10.82 -6.99 6.60
CA GLN A 154 -11.42 -7.34 5.31
C GLN A 154 -12.77 -6.66 5.14
N GLU A 155 -13.10 -6.27 3.90
CA GLU A 155 -14.40 -5.72 3.54
C GLU A 155 -14.90 -6.37 2.25
N PRO A 156 -16.12 -6.96 2.23
CA PRO A 156 -16.65 -7.62 1.05
C PRO A 156 -17.15 -6.60 0.01
N VAL A 157 -17.02 -6.97 -1.27
CA VAL A 157 -17.54 -6.22 -2.42
C VAL A 157 -18.36 -7.15 -3.30
N THR A 158 -19.62 -6.80 -3.58
CA THR A 158 -20.47 -7.58 -4.47
C THR A 158 -19.98 -7.54 -5.91
N VAL A 159 -19.96 -8.70 -6.57
CA VAL A 159 -19.69 -8.84 -8.00
C VAL A 159 -21.04 -8.99 -8.72
N PHE A 160 -21.37 -8.04 -9.59
CA PHE A 160 -22.61 -8.04 -10.33
C PHE A 160 -22.50 -8.87 -11.62
N PRO A 161 -23.63 -9.40 -12.16
CA PRO A 161 -23.63 -10.26 -13.35
C PRO A 161 -23.00 -9.65 -14.62
N HIS A 162 -23.02 -8.33 -14.72
CA HIS A 162 -22.54 -7.58 -15.88
C HIS A 162 -21.27 -6.77 -15.59
N ASP A 163 -20.59 -7.07 -14.48
CA ASP A 163 -19.34 -6.37 -14.17
C ASP A 163 -18.28 -6.65 -15.23
N THR A 164 -17.65 -5.58 -15.64
CA THR A 164 -16.37 -5.60 -16.33
C THR A 164 -15.24 -5.53 -15.31
N ARG A 165 -14.03 -5.77 -15.77
CA ARG A 165 -12.85 -5.57 -14.93
C ARG A 165 -12.78 -4.15 -14.36
N ASP A 166 -13.05 -3.15 -15.18
CA ASP A 166 -12.98 -1.76 -14.78
C ASP A 166 -14.06 -1.40 -13.76
N SER A 167 -15.32 -1.84 -13.95
CA SER A 167 -16.41 -1.54 -13.02
C SER A 167 -16.21 -2.20 -11.65
N LEU A 168 -15.73 -3.43 -11.63
CA LEU A 168 -15.40 -4.12 -10.36
C LEU A 168 -14.17 -3.51 -9.69
N GLN A 169 -13.13 -3.18 -10.46
CA GLN A 169 -11.92 -2.52 -9.97
C GLN A 169 -12.26 -1.17 -9.32
N GLU A 170 -13.08 -0.35 -9.96
CA GLU A 170 -13.50 0.95 -9.41
C GLU A 170 -14.25 0.79 -8.09
N ARG A 171 -15.16 -0.17 -8.01
CA ARG A 171 -15.92 -0.45 -6.78
C ARG A 171 -15.02 -0.95 -5.65
N ILE A 172 -14.06 -1.81 -5.95
CA ILE A 172 -13.07 -2.29 -4.99
C ILE A 172 -12.20 -1.13 -4.50
N GLN A 173 -11.73 -0.25 -5.40
CA GLN A 173 -10.92 0.91 -5.02
C GLN A 173 -11.64 1.87 -4.08
N GLN A 174 -12.94 2.08 -4.27
CA GLN A 174 -13.73 2.90 -3.34
C GLN A 174 -13.70 2.33 -1.91
N VAL A 175 -13.77 1.01 -1.78
CA VAL A 175 -13.65 0.34 -0.47
C VAL A 175 -12.22 0.39 0.06
N GLU A 176 -11.21 0.18 -0.79
CA GLU A 176 -9.80 0.30 -0.40
C GLU A 176 -9.50 1.66 0.22
N HIS A 177 -9.93 2.75 -0.43
CA HIS A 177 -9.65 4.11 0.01
C HIS A 177 -10.14 4.38 1.44
N VAL A 178 -11.31 3.88 1.79
CA VAL A 178 -11.90 4.05 3.12
C VAL A 178 -11.27 3.11 4.14
N LEU A 179 -11.23 1.81 3.80
CA LEU A 179 -10.75 0.78 4.71
C LEU A 179 -9.27 0.96 5.05
N TYR A 180 -8.44 1.24 4.04
CA TYR A 180 -7.00 1.34 4.24
C TYR A 180 -6.63 2.53 5.11
N THR A 181 -7.19 3.70 4.82
CA THR A 181 -6.95 4.90 5.63
C THR A 181 -7.38 4.68 7.09
N ARG A 182 -8.55 4.07 7.31
CA ARG A 182 -9.03 3.73 8.66
C ARG A 182 -8.09 2.77 9.40
N VAL A 183 -7.66 1.69 8.74
CA VAL A 183 -6.75 0.71 9.37
C VAL A 183 -5.40 1.33 9.71
N ILE A 184 -4.83 2.15 8.82
CA ILE A 184 -3.58 2.86 9.13
C ILE A 184 -3.76 3.73 10.37
N ASP A 185 -4.86 4.45 10.44
CA ASP A 185 -5.18 5.32 11.58
C ASP A 185 -5.30 4.52 12.90
N GLU A 186 -5.94 3.37 12.87
CA GLU A 186 -6.10 2.49 14.03
C GLU A 186 -4.77 1.91 14.53
N ILE A 187 -3.91 1.41 13.63
CA ILE A 187 -2.64 0.78 14.01
C ILE A 187 -1.55 1.80 14.41
N THR A 188 -1.66 3.04 13.95
CA THR A 188 -0.69 4.09 14.24
C THR A 188 -0.99 4.85 15.53
N LYS A 189 -2.18 4.71 16.10
CA LYS A 189 -2.58 5.24 17.41
C LYS A 189 -2.11 4.41 18.60
N GLN A 190 -1.61 3.20 18.34
CA GLN A 190 -1.08 2.29 19.36
C GLN A 190 0.40 2.62 19.61
#